data_1051a06b76c6a0d80f872501918b3386
#
_entry.id   1051a06b76c6a0d80f872501918b3386
#
_cell.length_a   1.000
_cell.length_b   1.000
_cell.length_c   1.000
_cell.angle_alpha   90.00
_cell.angle_beta   90.00
_cell.angle_gamma   90.00
#
_symmetry.space_group_name_H-M   'P 1'
#
loop_
_entity.id
_entity.type
_entity.pdbx_description
1 polymer ?
#
loop_
_entity_poly.entity_id
_entity_poly.type
_entity_poly.pdbx_seq_one_letter_code
_entity_poly.pdbx_strand_id
1 'polypeptide(L)'
;MNIYVVTEGKVESIVYQHWIPCVNPSLTHVSSLIEVNVNNFYMVSGMGYPGYFKIIENAILDVNNNRKFDRLVISIDSEDMTKQEKYDQIHIFIANKSCCVEIKIVVQHFCFETWALGNRKIIKANTKSEKLREYKRLFNVRVHDPELLPEEPNEKLNRAQFAEKYLRLALNNTFRNLTYSKGNPQAVIHSKYFDQVRNRLRDMAHIASFGDFLRAFI
;
A
#
# COMPACT_ATOMS: atom_id res chain seq x y z
N MET A 1 -21.69 2.56 3.98
CA MET A 1 -20.49 2.59 4.87
C MET A 1 -19.58 3.71 4.40
N ASN A 2 -19.17 4.59 5.32
CA ASN A 2 -18.21 5.66 5.03
C ASN A 2 -16.88 5.38 5.75
N ILE A 3 -15.77 5.56 5.05
CA ILE A 3 -14.44 5.21 5.55
C ILE A 3 -13.53 6.43 5.51
N TYR A 4 -12.91 6.75 6.65
CA TYR A 4 -11.79 7.68 6.71
C TYR A 4 -10.49 6.90 6.55
N VAL A 5 -9.62 7.30 5.64
CA VAL A 5 -8.37 6.59 5.35
C VAL A 5 -7.19 7.51 5.59
N VAL A 6 -6.25 7.05 6.40
CA VAL A 6 -4.93 7.68 6.57
C VAL A 6 -3.92 6.83 5.84
N THR A 7 -3.15 7.42 4.92
CA THR A 7 -2.01 6.76 4.25
C THR A 7 -0.71 7.40 4.69
N GLU A 8 0.39 6.67 4.68
CA GLU A 8 1.69 7.22 5.05
C GLU A 8 2.20 8.22 4.01
N GLY A 9 2.10 7.89 2.74
CA GLY A 9 2.64 8.66 1.63
C GLY A 9 1.61 9.04 0.56
N LYS A 10 2.06 9.86 -0.40
CA LYS A 10 1.23 10.30 -1.53
C LYS A 10 0.96 9.20 -2.55
N VAL A 11 1.86 8.23 -2.69
CA VAL A 11 1.71 7.11 -3.64
C VAL A 11 0.46 6.32 -3.30
N GLU A 12 0.32 5.91 -2.04
CA GLU A 12 -0.81 5.15 -1.54
C GLU A 12 -2.11 5.91 -1.77
N SER A 13 -2.12 7.23 -1.47
CA SER A 13 -3.31 8.05 -1.69
C SER A 13 -3.76 8.03 -3.16
N ILE A 14 -2.83 8.12 -4.12
CA ILE A 14 -3.16 8.06 -5.55
C ILE A 14 -3.65 6.66 -5.93
N VAL A 15 -2.94 5.62 -5.50
CA VAL A 15 -3.25 4.24 -5.88
C VAL A 15 -4.56 3.77 -5.24
N TYR A 16 -4.79 4.09 -3.98
CA TYR A 16 -5.96 3.66 -3.23
C TYR A 16 -7.27 4.25 -3.78
N GLN A 17 -7.24 5.45 -4.37
CA GLN A 17 -8.40 5.99 -5.09
C GLN A 17 -8.91 5.03 -6.17
N HIS A 18 -8.01 4.25 -6.77
CA HIS A 18 -8.35 3.30 -7.82
C HIS A 18 -8.51 1.87 -7.31
N TRP A 19 -7.80 1.48 -6.24
CA TRP A 19 -7.81 0.11 -5.74
C TRP A 19 -8.96 -0.15 -4.77
N ILE A 20 -9.37 0.84 -3.97
CA ILE A 20 -10.50 0.67 -3.04
C ILE A 20 -11.80 0.32 -3.79
N PRO A 21 -12.16 0.97 -4.90
CA PRO A 21 -13.32 0.56 -5.71
C PRO A 21 -13.19 -0.84 -6.34
N CYS A 22 -11.97 -1.35 -6.53
CA CYS A 22 -11.77 -2.74 -6.96
C CYS A 22 -12.04 -3.75 -5.83
N VAL A 23 -11.91 -3.35 -4.56
CA VAL A 23 -12.28 -4.15 -3.39
C VAL A 23 -13.77 -4.07 -3.13
N ASN A 24 -14.28 -2.86 -3.06
CA ASN A 24 -15.68 -2.57 -2.79
C ASN A 24 -16.24 -1.55 -3.80
N PRO A 25 -16.91 -2.03 -4.87
CA PRO A 25 -17.41 -1.16 -5.94
C PRO A 25 -18.47 -0.14 -5.49
N SER A 26 -19.05 -0.30 -4.31
CA SER A 26 -20.01 0.67 -3.78
C SER A 26 -19.34 1.93 -3.23
N LEU A 27 -18.04 1.86 -2.90
CA LEU A 27 -17.32 2.98 -2.30
C LEU A 27 -16.85 3.99 -3.36
N THR A 28 -17.14 5.25 -3.13
CA THR A 28 -16.73 6.37 -4.00
C THR A 28 -15.82 7.34 -3.24
N HIS A 29 -14.71 7.73 -3.88
CA HIS A 29 -13.79 8.73 -3.33
C HIS A 29 -14.45 10.11 -3.30
N VAL A 30 -14.25 10.83 -2.19
CA VAL A 30 -14.61 12.25 -2.04
C VAL A 30 -13.38 13.06 -1.63
N SER A 31 -13.32 14.31 -2.09
CA SER A 31 -12.15 15.17 -1.89
C SER A 31 -12.22 16.00 -0.61
N SER A 32 -13.37 16.08 0.03
CA SER A 32 -13.57 16.85 1.25
C SER A 32 -14.52 16.16 2.23
N LEU A 33 -14.37 16.48 3.53
CA LEU A 33 -15.25 15.99 4.59
C LEU A 33 -16.72 16.43 4.41
N ILE A 34 -16.94 17.56 3.76
CA ILE A 34 -18.28 18.09 3.53
C ILE A 34 -19.05 17.19 2.55
N GLU A 35 -18.36 16.62 1.56
CA GLU A 35 -18.94 15.76 0.51
C GLU A 35 -19.31 14.35 1.02
N VAL A 36 -18.83 13.98 2.22
CA VAL A 36 -19.12 12.65 2.78
C VAL A 36 -20.62 12.50 3.06
N ASN A 37 -21.24 11.51 2.40
CA ASN A 37 -22.66 11.20 2.52
C ASN A 37 -22.87 9.69 2.70
N VAL A 38 -23.00 8.90 1.63
CA VAL A 38 -23.25 7.45 1.67
C VAL A 38 -22.24 6.72 0.79
N ASN A 39 -21.66 5.67 1.35
CA ASN A 39 -20.67 4.82 0.66
C ASN A 39 -19.49 5.62 0.10
N ASN A 40 -18.96 6.50 0.92
CA ASN A 40 -17.81 7.31 0.54
C ASN A 40 -16.55 6.85 1.30
N PHE A 41 -15.41 7.12 0.68
CA PHE A 41 -14.16 7.14 1.40
C PHE A 41 -13.44 8.48 1.16
N TYR A 42 -12.95 9.03 2.26
CA TYR A 42 -12.15 10.25 2.29
C TYR A 42 -10.73 9.90 2.71
N MET A 43 -9.72 10.50 2.10
CA MET A 43 -8.33 10.17 2.37
C MET A 43 -7.49 11.38 2.72
N VAL A 44 -6.59 11.17 3.69
CA VAL A 44 -5.50 12.07 4.02
C VAL A 44 -4.17 11.33 3.94
N SER A 45 -3.13 12.03 3.50
CA SER A 45 -1.77 11.48 3.46
C SER A 45 -0.96 12.04 4.63
N GLY A 46 -0.33 11.15 5.38
CA GLY A 46 0.74 11.50 6.31
C GLY A 46 1.96 11.99 5.52
N MET A 47 2.80 12.78 6.12
CA MET A 47 3.99 13.34 5.47
C MET A 47 5.23 12.46 5.76
N GLY A 48 5.05 11.14 5.87
CA GLY A 48 6.08 10.20 6.28
C GLY A 48 6.34 10.23 7.80
N TYR A 49 7.31 9.41 8.25
CA TYR A 49 7.72 9.39 9.66
C TYR A 49 8.47 10.67 10.05
N PRO A 50 8.23 11.27 11.23
CA PRO A 50 7.22 10.92 12.24
C PRO A 50 5.87 11.65 12.05
N GLY A 51 5.71 12.40 10.95
CA GLY A 51 4.55 13.27 10.71
C GLY A 51 3.21 12.53 10.70
N TYR A 52 3.19 11.27 10.26
CA TYR A 52 1.95 10.48 10.18
C TYR A 52 1.26 10.29 11.53
N PHE A 53 1.96 10.27 12.66
CA PHE A 53 1.34 10.18 13.98
C PHE A 53 0.39 11.36 14.24
N LYS A 54 0.82 12.57 13.87
CA LYS A 54 -0.04 13.76 14.00
C LYS A 54 -1.25 13.69 13.08
N ILE A 55 -1.08 13.13 11.88
CA ILE A 55 -2.20 12.94 10.94
C ILE A 55 -3.19 11.90 11.48
N ILE A 56 -2.73 10.82 12.11
CA ILE A 56 -3.62 9.85 12.79
C ILE A 56 -4.42 10.53 13.92
N GLU A 57 -3.78 11.36 14.74
CA GLU A 57 -4.49 12.12 15.77
C GLU A 57 -5.57 13.03 15.20
N ASN A 58 -5.24 13.78 14.16
CA ASN A 58 -6.19 14.66 13.49
C ASN A 58 -7.34 13.85 12.87
N ALA A 59 -7.05 12.70 12.26
CA ALA A 59 -8.07 11.83 11.68
C ALA A 59 -9.05 11.29 12.76
N ILE A 60 -8.56 10.92 13.95
CA ILE A 60 -9.41 10.52 15.06
C ILE A 60 -10.31 11.69 15.50
N LEU A 61 -9.77 12.91 15.58
CA LEU A 61 -10.56 14.11 15.91
C LEU A 61 -11.61 14.40 14.83
N ASP A 62 -11.24 14.31 13.56
CA ASP A 62 -12.16 14.53 12.44
C ASP A 62 -13.31 13.53 12.47
N VAL A 63 -13.02 12.25 12.66
CA VAL A 63 -14.03 11.17 12.73
C VAL A 63 -14.97 11.40 13.92
N ASN A 64 -14.43 11.74 15.09
CA ASN A 64 -15.23 12.00 16.30
C ASN A 64 -16.15 13.23 16.15
N ASN A 65 -15.66 14.28 15.49
CA ASN A 65 -16.41 15.53 15.32
C ASN A 65 -17.48 15.41 14.23
N ASN A 66 -17.16 14.77 13.10
CA ASN A 66 -18.08 14.69 11.97
C ASN A 66 -19.17 13.62 12.14
N ARG A 67 -18.87 12.51 12.84
CA ARG A 67 -19.79 11.37 13.07
C ARG A 67 -20.45 10.81 11.79
N LYS A 68 -19.80 11.03 10.64
CA LYS A 68 -20.27 10.55 9.34
C LYS A 68 -19.60 9.27 8.91
N PHE A 69 -18.55 8.85 9.62
CA PHE A 69 -17.75 7.69 9.27
C PHE A 69 -18.13 6.48 10.10
N ASP A 70 -18.03 5.31 9.49
CA ASP A 70 -18.26 4.01 10.13
C ASP A 70 -16.95 3.33 10.50
N ARG A 71 -15.84 3.75 9.86
CA ARG A 71 -14.52 3.13 10.04
C ARG A 71 -13.40 4.14 9.78
N LEU A 72 -12.30 4.02 10.54
CA LEU A 72 -11.01 4.66 10.29
C LEU A 72 -10.01 3.58 9.87
N VAL A 73 -9.42 3.72 8.69
CA VAL A 73 -8.34 2.84 8.20
C VAL A 73 -7.02 3.59 8.26
N ILE A 74 -6.03 3.03 8.94
CA ILE A 74 -4.66 3.56 9.01
C ILE A 74 -3.77 2.62 8.21
N SER A 75 -3.25 3.08 7.08
CA SER A 75 -2.36 2.32 6.21
C SER A 75 -0.94 2.88 6.26
N ILE A 76 0.02 2.02 6.59
CA ILE A 76 1.38 2.42 6.92
C ILE A 76 2.39 1.36 6.46
N ASP A 77 3.58 1.79 6.06
CA ASP A 77 4.69 0.93 5.69
C ASP A 77 5.38 0.35 6.94
N SER A 78 5.78 -0.92 6.91
CA SER A 78 6.61 -1.47 7.98
C SER A 78 8.07 -1.07 7.87
N GLU A 79 8.52 -0.71 6.67
CA GLU A 79 9.93 -0.43 6.36
C GLU A 79 10.86 -1.57 6.81
N ASP A 80 11.76 -1.30 7.78
CA ASP A 80 12.71 -2.30 8.30
C ASP A 80 12.15 -3.10 9.49
N MET A 81 10.96 -2.74 9.99
CA MET A 81 10.28 -3.48 11.07
C MET A 81 9.55 -4.70 10.52
N THR A 82 9.29 -5.67 11.37
CA THR A 82 8.31 -6.71 11.06
C THR A 82 6.91 -6.11 11.00
N LYS A 83 6.01 -6.78 10.28
CA LYS A 83 4.59 -6.39 10.23
C LYS A 83 3.98 -6.27 11.63
N GLN A 84 4.32 -7.19 12.55
CA GLN A 84 3.78 -7.21 13.91
C GLN A 84 4.31 -6.04 14.74
N GLU A 85 5.60 -5.77 14.71
CA GLU A 85 6.20 -4.63 15.43
C GLU A 85 5.58 -3.30 14.98
N LYS A 86 5.38 -3.10 13.68
CA LYS A 86 4.75 -1.89 13.16
C LYS A 86 3.28 -1.81 13.57
N TYR A 87 2.54 -2.92 13.51
CA TYR A 87 1.17 -2.99 14.00
C TYR A 87 1.08 -2.60 15.47
N ASP A 88 1.94 -3.19 16.32
CA ASP A 88 1.97 -2.93 17.76
C ASP A 88 2.33 -1.47 18.06
N GLN A 89 3.27 -0.89 17.31
CA GLN A 89 3.63 0.53 17.42
C GLN A 89 2.41 1.43 17.22
N ILE A 90 1.62 1.20 16.17
CA ILE A 90 0.42 1.99 15.90
C ILE A 90 -0.67 1.67 16.92
N HIS A 91 -0.87 0.41 17.26
CA HIS A 91 -1.86 -0.01 18.23
C HIS A 91 -1.63 0.64 19.61
N ILE A 92 -0.39 0.64 20.10
CA ILE A 92 -0.02 1.32 21.36
C ILE A 92 -0.26 2.82 21.25
N PHE A 93 0.10 3.44 20.12
CA PHE A 93 -0.09 4.87 19.91
C PHE A 93 -1.56 5.29 19.97
N ILE A 94 -2.47 4.47 19.46
CA ILE A 94 -3.91 4.77 19.45
C ILE A 94 -4.65 4.27 20.71
N ALA A 95 -4.06 3.37 21.49
CA ALA A 95 -4.73 2.69 22.62
C ALA A 95 -5.37 3.64 23.64
N ASN A 96 -4.75 4.80 23.87
CA ASN A 96 -5.23 5.81 24.82
C ASN A 96 -6.06 6.92 24.15
N LYS A 97 -6.42 6.77 22.88
CA LYS A 97 -7.19 7.75 22.12
C LYS A 97 -8.62 7.25 21.95
N SER A 98 -9.59 8.06 22.41
CA SER A 98 -11.00 7.73 22.19
C SER A 98 -11.35 7.95 20.71
N CYS A 99 -11.80 6.89 20.03
CA CYS A 99 -12.33 6.94 18.66
C CYS A 99 -13.75 6.35 18.66
N CYS A 100 -14.69 7.05 18.05
CA CYS A 100 -16.10 6.63 18.05
C CYS A 100 -16.42 5.54 17.03
N VAL A 101 -15.43 5.13 16.20
CA VAL A 101 -15.57 4.09 15.18
C VAL A 101 -14.47 3.05 15.29
N GLU A 102 -14.67 1.90 14.62
CA GLU A 102 -13.65 0.87 14.50
C GLU A 102 -12.41 1.39 13.78
N ILE A 103 -11.22 1.17 14.35
CA ILE A 103 -9.94 1.46 13.68
C ILE A 103 -9.39 0.16 13.09
N LYS A 104 -9.10 0.17 11.79
CA LYS A 104 -8.36 -0.90 11.10
C LYS A 104 -6.94 -0.43 10.80
N ILE A 105 -5.95 -1.16 11.30
CA ILE A 105 -4.54 -0.93 10.99
C ILE A 105 -4.14 -1.87 9.85
N VAL A 106 -3.68 -1.31 8.76
CA VAL A 106 -3.17 -2.01 7.57
C VAL A 106 -1.68 -1.75 7.46
N VAL A 107 -0.86 -2.75 7.72
CA VAL A 107 0.59 -2.65 7.59
C VAL A 107 1.01 -3.18 6.23
N GLN A 108 1.58 -2.34 5.39
CA GLN A 108 2.20 -2.71 4.12
C GLN A 108 3.62 -3.26 4.40
N HIS A 109 3.82 -4.54 4.18
CA HIS A 109 5.13 -5.15 4.46
C HIS A 109 5.93 -5.29 3.15
N PHE A 110 6.99 -4.59 2.94
CA PHE A 110 7.73 -3.56 3.65
C PHE A 110 7.20 -2.15 3.32
N CYS A 111 6.65 -2.00 2.12
CA CYS A 111 6.09 -0.79 1.53
C CYS A 111 5.05 -1.17 0.46
N PHE A 112 4.35 -0.18 -0.07
CA PHE A 112 3.38 -0.37 -1.17
C PHE A 112 4.00 -1.12 -2.37
N GLU A 113 5.24 -0.83 -2.73
CA GLU A 113 5.89 -1.43 -3.89
C GLU A 113 6.08 -2.95 -3.73
N THR A 114 6.16 -3.45 -2.51
CA THR A 114 6.17 -4.90 -2.23
C THR A 114 4.88 -5.56 -2.71
N TRP A 115 3.72 -4.95 -2.44
CA TRP A 115 2.44 -5.44 -2.97
C TRP A 115 2.39 -5.34 -4.49
N ALA A 116 2.86 -4.23 -5.05
CA ALA A 116 2.88 -4.03 -6.50
C ALA A 116 3.75 -5.07 -7.23
N LEU A 117 4.86 -5.51 -6.63
CA LEU A 117 5.69 -6.62 -7.12
C LEU A 117 4.95 -7.97 -7.14
N GLY A 118 3.81 -8.08 -6.47
CA GLY A 118 2.90 -9.21 -6.57
C GLY A 118 2.37 -9.46 -7.99
N ASN A 119 2.36 -8.45 -8.86
CA ASN A 119 2.01 -8.62 -10.26
C ASN A 119 3.12 -9.35 -11.04
N ARG A 120 3.01 -10.67 -11.16
CA ARG A 120 3.99 -11.52 -11.85
C ARG A 120 4.18 -11.18 -13.33
N LYS A 121 3.18 -10.55 -13.98
CA LYS A 121 3.23 -10.26 -15.43
C LYS A 121 4.24 -9.19 -15.81
N ILE A 122 4.59 -8.32 -14.85
CA ILE A 122 5.63 -7.31 -15.08
C ILE A 122 7.05 -7.89 -14.98
N ILE A 123 7.20 -9.10 -14.46
CA ILE A 123 8.49 -9.77 -14.30
C ILE A 123 8.65 -10.79 -15.44
N LYS A 124 9.20 -10.37 -16.57
CA LYS A 124 9.44 -11.26 -17.70
C LYS A 124 10.41 -12.39 -17.35
N ALA A 125 10.20 -13.59 -17.89
CA ALA A 125 11.11 -14.72 -17.74
C ALA A 125 12.50 -14.33 -18.27
N ASN A 126 12.54 -13.84 -19.52
CA ASN A 126 13.75 -13.35 -20.16
C ASN A 126 13.70 -11.82 -20.21
N THR A 127 14.59 -11.16 -19.51
CA THR A 127 14.74 -9.72 -19.51
C THR A 127 16.04 -9.28 -20.19
N LYS A 128 15.96 -8.19 -20.96
CA LYS A 128 17.14 -7.59 -21.60
C LYS A 128 17.95 -6.72 -20.65
N SER A 129 17.31 -6.19 -19.62
CA SER A 129 17.98 -5.36 -18.60
C SER A 129 18.93 -6.20 -17.76
N GLU A 130 20.22 -5.86 -17.79
CA GLU A 130 21.25 -6.53 -17.01
C GLU A 130 20.98 -6.36 -15.49
N LYS A 131 20.69 -5.13 -15.06
CA LYS A 131 20.38 -4.84 -13.67
C LYS A 131 19.15 -5.62 -13.17
N LEU A 132 18.12 -5.76 -14.00
CA LEU A 132 16.95 -6.57 -13.61
C LEU A 132 17.29 -8.07 -13.55
N ARG A 133 18.25 -8.55 -14.35
CA ARG A 133 18.76 -9.92 -14.22
C ARG A 133 19.51 -10.13 -12.91
N GLU A 134 20.32 -9.17 -12.48
CA GLU A 134 21.00 -9.20 -11.18
C GLU A 134 20.00 -9.28 -10.04
N TYR A 135 19.00 -8.41 -10.02
CA TYR A 135 17.94 -8.42 -9.00
C TYR A 135 17.18 -9.76 -8.99
N LYS A 136 16.88 -10.32 -10.16
CA LYS A 136 16.25 -11.65 -10.25
C LYS A 136 17.16 -12.79 -9.77
N ARG A 137 18.48 -12.68 -9.90
CA ARG A 137 19.42 -13.68 -9.34
C ARG A 137 19.47 -13.58 -7.83
N LEU A 138 19.44 -12.36 -7.28
CA LEU A 138 19.43 -12.15 -5.85
C LEU A 138 18.11 -12.64 -5.25
N PHE A 139 16.98 -12.21 -5.83
CA PHE A 139 15.65 -12.62 -5.39
C PHE A 139 14.62 -12.52 -6.54
N ASN A 140 14.10 -13.65 -6.96
CA ASN A 140 13.15 -13.67 -8.08
C ASN A 140 11.71 -13.50 -7.59
N VAL A 141 11.23 -12.27 -7.51
CA VAL A 141 9.85 -11.95 -7.09
C VAL A 141 8.76 -12.53 -8.00
N ARG A 142 9.10 -13.02 -9.20
CA ARG A 142 8.15 -13.77 -10.01
C ARG A 142 7.79 -15.12 -9.40
N VAL A 143 8.70 -15.71 -8.64
CA VAL A 143 8.58 -17.04 -8.04
C VAL A 143 8.33 -16.94 -6.54
N HIS A 144 9.18 -16.18 -5.86
CA HIS A 144 9.16 -16.05 -4.41
C HIS A 144 8.25 -14.93 -3.94
N ASP A 145 7.79 -15.02 -2.70
CA ASP A 145 6.94 -14.00 -2.09
C ASP A 145 7.67 -12.67 -1.97
N PRO A 146 7.16 -11.57 -2.57
CA PRO A 146 7.76 -10.25 -2.42
C PRO A 146 7.94 -9.79 -0.96
N GLU A 147 7.12 -10.25 -0.02
CA GLU A 147 7.27 -9.96 1.41
C GLU A 147 8.48 -10.64 2.07
N LEU A 148 9.18 -11.51 1.34
CA LEU A 148 10.45 -12.12 1.76
C LEU A 148 11.65 -11.48 1.08
N LEU A 149 11.48 -10.33 0.40
CA LEU A 149 12.55 -9.64 -0.30
C LEU A 149 13.68 -9.29 0.69
N PRO A 150 14.94 -9.68 0.42
CA PRO A 150 16.08 -9.31 1.26
C PRO A 150 16.48 -7.85 1.04
N GLU A 151 17.40 -7.36 1.83
CA GLU A 151 18.16 -6.14 1.51
C GLU A 151 19.03 -6.36 0.26
N GLU A 152 19.32 -5.27 -0.45
CA GLU A 152 20.22 -5.32 -1.60
C GLU A 152 21.64 -4.92 -1.18
N PRO A 153 22.59 -5.87 -1.06
CA PRO A 153 23.87 -5.64 -0.42
C PRO A 153 24.83 -4.80 -1.28
N ASN A 154 24.74 -4.88 -2.62
CA ASN A 154 25.70 -4.19 -3.50
C ASN A 154 25.46 -2.68 -3.54
N GLU A 155 24.19 -2.25 -3.49
CA GLU A 155 23.80 -0.84 -3.48
C GLU A 155 23.46 -0.33 -2.08
N LYS A 156 23.57 -1.21 -1.07
CA LYS A 156 23.22 -0.89 0.33
C LYS A 156 21.80 -0.35 0.48
N LEU A 157 20.84 -0.97 -0.22
CA LEU A 157 19.43 -0.60 -0.14
C LEU A 157 18.75 -1.43 0.93
N ASN A 158 17.97 -0.78 1.77
CA ASN A 158 17.02 -1.49 2.61
C ASN A 158 15.90 -2.13 1.75
N ARG A 159 15.07 -2.97 2.37
CA ARG A 159 14.05 -3.75 1.68
C ARG A 159 13.04 -2.91 0.91
N ALA A 160 12.57 -1.81 1.51
CA ALA A 160 11.61 -0.90 0.88
C ALA A 160 12.24 -0.18 -0.33
N GLN A 161 13.46 0.32 -0.21
CA GLN A 161 14.21 0.93 -1.31
C GLN A 161 14.49 -0.07 -2.43
N PHE A 162 14.81 -1.31 -2.08
CA PHE A 162 15.01 -2.38 -3.05
C PHE A 162 13.71 -2.73 -3.78
N ALA A 163 12.59 -2.84 -3.07
CA ALA A 163 11.27 -3.08 -3.67
C ALA A 163 10.92 -1.99 -4.68
N GLU A 164 11.12 -0.70 -4.33
CA GLU A 164 10.88 0.44 -5.23
C GLU A 164 11.72 0.35 -6.51
N LYS A 165 13.04 0.17 -6.36
CA LYS A 165 13.94 0.06 -7.51
C LYS A 165 13.61 -1.15 -8.39
N TYR A 166 13.30 -2.29 -7.77
CA TYR A 166 12.92 -3.50 -8.49
C TYR A 166 11.65 -3.28 -9.30
N LEU A 167 10.60 -2.72 -8.66
CA LEU A 167 9.34 -2.40 -9.34
C LEU A 167 9.56 -1.48 -10.53
N ARG A 168 10.30 -0.39 -10.35
CA ARG A 168 10.63 0.57 -11.41
C ARG A 168 11.34 -0.09 -12.59
N LEU A 169 12.36 -0.91 -12.33
CA LEU A 169 13.08 -1.63 -13.39
C LEU A 169 12.19 -2.65 -14.10
N ALA A 170 11.35 -3.37 -13.38
CA ALA A 170 10.45 -4.35 -13.95
C ALA A 170 9.41 -3.70 -14.86
N LEU A 171 8.81 -2.59 -14.44
CA LEU A 171 7.85 -1.84 -15.23
C LEU A 171 8.49 -1.22 -16.48
N ASN A 172 9.65 -0.56 -16.34
CA ASN A 172 10.38 0.02 -17.48
C ASN A 172 10.81 -1.05 -18.51
N ASN A 173 11.19 -2.26 -18.04
CA ASN A 173 11.54 -3.37 -18.94
C ASN A 173 10.32 -3.95 -19.67
N THR A 174 9.12 -3.79 -19.11
CA THR A 174 7.89 -4.37 -19.64
C THR A 174 7.10 -3.40 -20.51
N PHE A 175 7.05 -2.14 -20.11
CA PHE A 175 6.30 -1.07 -20.78
C PHE A 175 7.24 0.03 -21.23
N ARG A 176 7.36 0.26 -22.54
CA ARG A 176 8.29 1.26 -23.11
C ARG A 176 7.97 2.70 -22.73
N ASN A 177 6.70 3.00 -22.44
CA ASN A 177 6.19 4.37 -22.22
C ASN A 177 5.61 4.60 -20.83
N LEU A 178 5.72 3.64 -19.90
CA LEU A 178 5.20 3.76 -18.55
C LEU A 178 6.37 3.72 -17.57
N THR A 179 6.63 4.86 -16.95
CA THR A 179 7.59 4.97 -15.85
C THR A 179 6.85 4.96 -14.53
N TYR A 180 7.40 4.26 -13.54
CA TYR A 180 6.94 4.31 -12.16
C TYR A 180 7.86 5.21 -11.35
N SER A 181 7.28 6.08 -10.55
CA SER A 181 7.95 6.76 -9.45
C SER A 181 6.95 7.04 -8.34
N LYS A 182 7.43 7.35 -7.14
CA LYS A 182 6.56 7.74 -6.02
C LYS A 182 5.69 8.97 -6.33
N GLY A 183 6.12 9.85 -7.24
CA GLY A 183 5.32 10.98 -7.73
C GLY A 183 4.38 10.65 -8.90
N ASN A 184 4.56 9.50 -9.56
CA ASN A 184 3.75 9.09 -10.71
C ASN A 184 3.51 7.56 -10.73
N PRO A 185 2.54 7.05 -9.96
CA PRO A 185 2.23 5.62 -9.89
C PRO A 185 1.27 5.13 -10.99
N GLN A 186 1.08 5.87 -12.09
CA GLN A 186 0.08 5.57 -13.12
C GLN A 186 0.21 4.14 -13.70
N ALA A 187 1.41 3.55 -13.68
CA ALA A 187 1.63 2.19 -14.17
C ALA A 187 0.93 1.10 -13.35
N VAL A 188 0.56 1.39 -12.10
CA VAL A 188 0.02 0.40 -11.15
C VAL A 188 -1.43 0.63 -10.73
N ILE A 189 -2.06 1.76 -11.12
CA ILE A 189 -3.41 2.13 -10.67
C ILE A 189 -4.54 1.31 -11.32
N HIS A 190 -4.31 0.70 -12.48
CA HIS A 190 -5.35 0.04 -13.26
C HIS A 190 -5.94 -1.19 -12.55
N SER A 191 -7.24 -1.41 -12.71
CA SER A 191 -7.95 -2.58 -12.15
C SER A 191 -7.30 -3.91 -12.57
N LYS A 192 -6.86 -4.04 -13.82
CA LYS A 192 -6.13 -5.22 -14.29
C LYS A 192 -4.80 -5.45 -13.54
N TYR A 193 -4.15 -4.38 -13.07
CA TYR A 193 -2.95 -4.51 -12.23
C TYR A 193 -3.32 -5.03 -10.85
N PHE A 194 -4.32 -4.39 -10.24
CA PHE A 194 -4.89 -4.82 -8.96
C PHE A 194 -5.30 -6.30 -8.99
N ASP A 195 -5.99 -6.76 -10.05
CA ASP A 195 -6.39 -8.16 -10.20
C ASP A 195 -5.19 -9.12 -10.19
N GLN A 196 -4.06 -8.75 -10.78
CA GLN A 196 -2.86 -9.60 -10.73
C GLN A 196 -2.28 -9.69 -9.32
N VAL A 197 -2.28 -8.58 -8.57
CA VAL A 197 -1.85 -8.56 -7.17
C VAL A 197 -2.81 -9.41 -6.32
N ARG A 198 -4.12 -9.23 -6.46
CA ARG A 198 -5.15 -10.02 -5.76
C ARG A 198 -5.04 -11.51 -6.06
N ASN A 199 -4.82 -11.86 -7.33
CA ASN A 199 -4.64 -13.26 -7.74
C ASN A 199 -3.37 -13.86 -7.13
N ARG A 200 -2.30 -13.08 -6.96
CA ARG A 200 -1.07 -13.54 -6.29
C ARG A 200 -1.34 -13.99 -4.86
N LEU A 201 -2.11 -13.20 -4.11
CA LEU A 201 -2.52 -13.56 -2.75
C LEU A 201 -3.41 -14.81 -2.76
N ARG A 202 -4.43 -14.84 -3.61
CA ARG A 202 -5.40 -15.93 -3.68
C ARG A 202 -4.75 -17.27 -4.08
N ASP A 203 -3.92 -17.26 -5.11
CA ASP A 203 -3.43 -18.48 -5.74
C ASP A 203 -2.16 -19.03 -5.08
N MET A 204 -1.41 -18.19 -4.37
CA MET A 204 -0.10 -18.54 -3.81
C MET A 204 0.06 -18.22 -2.32
N ALA A 205 -0.89 -17.55 -1.71
CA ALA A 205 -0.80 -17.00 -0.36
C ALA A 205 0.40 -16.05 -0.13
N HIS A 206 0.94 -15.46 -1.21
CA HIS A 206 1.99 -14.46 -1.15
C HIS A 206 1.41 -13.08 -0.87
N ILE A 207 2.27 -12.15 -0.42
CA ILE A 207 1.88 -10.77 -0.05
C ILE A 207 0.72 -10.77 0.95
N ALA A 208 0.89 -11.54 2.03
CA ALA A 208 -0.16 -11.78 3.02
C ALA A 208 -0.69 -10.49 3.67
N SER A 209 0.16 -9.46 3.82
CA SER A 209 -0.24 -8.16 4.37
C SER A 209 -1.26 -7.43 3.48
N PHE A 210 -1.27 -7.68 2.17
CA PHE A 210 -2.30 -7.19 1.25
C PHE A 210 -3.70 -7.70 1.59
N GLY A 211 -3.79 -8.87 2.24
CA GLY A 211 -5.05 -9.40 2.74
C GLY A 211 -5.71 -8.49 3.79
N ASP A 212 -4.92 -7.77 4.60
CA ASP A 212 -5.45 -6.83 5.58
C ASP A 212 -6.07 -5.61 4.87
N PHE A 213 -5.42 -5.12 3.80
CA PHE A 213 -6.00 -4.09 2.93
C PHE A 213 -7.36 -4.52 2.36
N LEU A 214 -7.46 -5.73 1.82
CA LEU A 214 -8.73 -6.21 1.27
C LEU A 214 -9.83 -6.24 2.35
N ARG A 215 -9.52 -6.73 3.56
CA ARG A 215 -10.48 -6.80 4.67
C ARG A 215 -10.87 -5.45 5.25
N ALA A 216 -10.03 -4.43 5.09
CA ALA A 216 -10.31 -3.10 5.64
C ALA A 216 -11.44 -2.36 4.92
N PHE A 217 -11.77 -2.75 3.67
CA PHE A 217 -12.77 -2.07 2.84
C PHE A 217 -14.02 -2.90 2.52
N ILE A 218 -14.20 -4.01 3.23
CA ILE A 218 -15.39 -4.88 3.12
C ILE A 218 -16.35 -4.61 4.27
#